data_93b27f60172efe636fa77540336cfdb6
#
_entry.id   93b27f60172efe636fa77540336cfdb6
#
_cell.length_a   1.000
_cell.length_b   1.000
_cell.length_c   1.000
_cell.angle_alpha   90.00
_cell.angle_beta   90.00
_cell.angle_gamma   90.00
#
_symmetry.space_group_name_H-M   'P 1'
#
loop_
_entity.id
_entity.type
_entity.pdbx_description
1 polymer ?
#
loop_
_entity_poly.entity_id
_entity_poly.type
_entity_poly.pdbx_seq_one_letter_code
_entity_poly.pdbx_strand_id
1 'polypeptide(L)'
;MDQKQHIGQLFDRIAPTYDGLNHGLSLNIDRRWRRKTVQAMPQAQHVLDVAIGTADLTIEMLRSGKAQRVTGIDLSEQMMAIGKQKIEKYQISNHKSQITNIQFVHANAQHMPFADHSFDAVTCAFGCRNFQNLDEGLSEMYRVLRPGGQVTILEFSYPSNPFVRAVYDLYFTHILPTIGRIVSRDKTAYTYLNRSVKSFCWGEAFVQHLRQAGFQEPSFRPLTFGIATVYTATK
;
A
#
# COMPACT_ATOMS: atom_id res chain seq x y z
N MET A 1 -16.69 14.61 13.48
CA MET A 1 -16.48 13.64 12.38
C MET A 1 -15.31 12.77 12.78
N ASP A 2 -15.50 11.47 12.77
CA ASP A 2 -14.45 10.52 13.09
C ASP A 2 -13.34 10.61 12.03
N GLN A 3 -12.08 10.63 12.45
CA GLN A 3 -10.91 10.75 11.58
C GLN A 3 -10.89 9.65 10.50
N LYS A 4 -11.50 8.49 10.76
CA LYS A 4 -11.69 7.38 9.81
C LYS A 4 -12.53 7.77 8.60
N GLN A 5 -13.69 8.41 8.86
CA GLN A 5 -14.57 8.89 7.80
C GLN A 5 -13.89 9.95 6.95
N HIS A 6 -13.00 10.76 7.54
CA HIS A 6 -12.27 11.79 6.82
C HIS A 6 -11.25 11.21 5.84
N ILE A 7 -10.52 10.12 6.20
CA ILE A 7 -9.54 9.48 5.32
C ILE A 7 -10.22 8.77 4.16
N GLY A 8 -11.25 7.95 4.41
CA GLY A 8 -12.02 7.30 3.35
C GLY A 8 -12.60 8.30 2.34
N GLN A 9 -13.25 9.35 2.83
CA GLN A 9 -13.80 10.43 1.99
C GLN A 9 -12.72 11.21 1.22
N LEU A 10 -11.52 11.39 1.79
CA LEU A 10 -10.41 12.01 1.07
C LEU A 10 -10.04 11.16 -0.15
N PHE A 11 -9.85 9.85 0.04
CA PHE A 11 -9.50 8.92 -1.03
C PHE A 11 -10.64 8.76 -2.05
N ASP A 12 -11.91 8.77 -1.62
CA ASP A 12 -13.05 8.76 -2.54
C ASP A 12 -13.02 9.95 -3.49
N ARG A 13 -12.72 11.17 -3.00
CA ARG A 13 -12.67 12.38 -3.83
C ARG A 13 -11.57 12.35 -4.89
N ILE A 14 -10.41 11.80 -4.55
CA ILE A 14 -9.26 11.78 -5.47
C ILE A 14 -9.18 10.52 -6.32
N ALA A 15 -10.02 9.51 -6.06
CA ALA A 15 -10.00 8.23 -6.75
C ALA A 15 -9.93 8.34 -8.29
N PRO A 16 -10.72 9.20 -8.97
CA PRO A 16 -10.68 9.30 -10.42
C PRO A 16 -9.35 9.74 -11.02
N THR A 17 -8.54 10.49 -10.26
CA THR A 17 -7.25 11.02 -10.72
C THR A 17 -6.06 10.35 -10.04
N TYR A 18 -6.31 9.47 -9.07
CA TYR A 18 -5.29 8.89 -8.19
C TYR A 18 -4.16 8.18 -8.93
N ASP A 19 -4.50 7.25 -9.83
CA ASP A 19 -3.50 6.49 -10.59
C ASP A 19 -2.66 7.38 -11.51
N GLY A 20 -3.32 8.26 -12.28
CA GLY A 20 -2.65 9.18 -13.17
C GLY A 20 -1.66 10.07 -12.44
N LEU A 21 -2.04 10.53 -11.25
CA LEU A 21 -1.20 11.36 -10.41
C LEU A 21 -0.04 10.57 -9.79
N ASN A 22 -0.30 9.42 -9.19
CA ASN A 22 0.76 8.61 -8.58
C ASN A 22 1.79 8.15 -9.61
N HIS A 23 1.34 7.66 -10.77
CA HIS A 23 2.25 7.25 -11.83
C HIS A 23 3.00 8.43 -12.45
N GLY A 24 2.31 9.56 -12.68
CA GLY A 24 2.93 10.76 -13.23
C GLY A 24 3.94 11.39 -12.26
N LEU A 25 3.57 11.54 -10.99
CA LEU A 25 4.43 12.13 -9.96
C LEU A 25 5.61 11.24 -9.58
N SER A 26 5.45 9.93 -9.63
CA SER A 26 6.56 9.00 -9.43
C SER A 26 7.38 8.74 -10.70
N LEU A 27 7.05 9.35 -11.85
CA LEU A 27 7.62 9.03 -13.16
C LEU A 27 7.56 7.52 -13.46
N ASN A 28 6.48 6.86 -13.07
CA ASN A 28 6.26 5.42 -13.12
C ASN A 28 7.26 4.56 -12.30
N ILE A 29 8.05 5.15 -11.43
CA ILE A 29 8.98 4.41 -10.55
C ILE A 29 8.19 3.56 -9.53
N ASP A 30 6.99 3.99 -9.12
CA ASP A 30 6.08 3.27 -8.25
C ASP A 30 5.75 1.85 -8.75
N ARG A 31 5.66 1.65 -10.07
CA ARG A 31 5.50 0.31 -10.68
C ARG A 31 6.70 -0.60 -10.42
N ARG A 32 7.93 -0.02 -10.42
CA ARG A 32 9.14 -0.76 -10.06
C ARG A 32 9.15 -1.12 -8.57
N TRP A 33 8.68 -0.20 -7.72
CA TRP A 33 8.57 -0.47 -6.29
C TRP A 33 7.58 -1.61 -6.01
N ARG A 34 6.38 -1.59 -6.60
CA ARG A 34 5.41 -2.69 -6.47
C ARG A 34 5.96 -4.01 -6.97
N ARG A 35 6.66 -4.02 -8.11
CA ARG A 35 7.33 -5.23 -8.62
C ARG A 35 8.37 -5.77 -7.62
N LYS A 36 9.17 -4.90 -7.00
CA LYS A 36 10.14 -5.29 -5.98
C LYS A 36 9.46 -5.81 -4.71
N THR A 37 8.33 -5.25 -4.35
CA THR A 37 7.51 -5.71 -3.23
C THR A 37 6.98 -7.12 -3.49
N VAL A 38 6.39 -7.35 -4.66
CA VAL A 38 5.89 -8.68 -5.05
C VAL A 38 7.02 -9.71 -5.18
N GLN A 39 8.21 -9.31 -5.65
CA GLN A 39 9.39 -10.20 -5.65
C GLN A 39 9.83 -10.62 -4.25
N ALA A 40 9.64 -9.77 -3.24
CA ALA A 40 9.96 -10.06 -1.84
C ALA A 40 8.92 -10.94 -1.14
N MET A 41 7.72 -11.10 -1.72
CA MET A 41 6.67 -11.97 -1.19
C MET A 41 6.99 -13.45 -1.44
N PRO A 42 6.55 -14.35 -0.54
CA PRO A 42 6.50 -15.79 -0.84
C PRO A 42 5.46 -16.09 -1.91
N GLN A 43 5.50 -17.27 -2.49
CA GLN A 43 4.38 -17.85 -3.21
C GLN A 43 3.27 -18.15 -2.20
N ALA A 44 2.04 -17.72 -2.46
CA ALA A 44 0.93 -17.87 -1.53
C ALA A 44 -0.36 -18.31 -2.25
N GLN A 45 -1.15 -19.15 -1.60
CA GLN A 45 -2.45 -19.54 -2.13
C GLN A 45 -3.49 -18.43 -1.90
N HIS A 46 -3.53 -17.86 -0.71
CA HIS A 46 -4.47 -16.80 -0.35
C HIS A 46 -3.76 -15.60 0.29
N VAL A 47 -3.77 -14.47 -0.40
CA VAL A 47 -3.16 -13.22 0.04
C VAL A 47 -4.24 -12.24 0.48
N LEU A 48 -4.01 -11.55 1.59
CA LEU A 48 -4.75 -10.34 1.97
C LEU A 48 -3.97 -9.12 1.50
N ASP A 49 -4.60 -8.26 0.69
CA ASP A 49 -4.06 -6.96 0.27
C ASP A 49 -4.76 -5.85 1.06
N VAL A 50 -4.07 -5.30 2.06
CA VAL A 50 -4.59 -4.29 2.98
C VAL A 50 -4.40 -2.90 2.38
N ALA A 51 -5.47 -2.08 2.40
CA ALA A 51 -5.54 -0.83 1.66
C ALA A 51 -5.31 -1.05 0.16
N ILE A 52 -6.08 -1.98 -0.43
CA ILE A 52 -5.94 -2.40 -1.83
C ILE A 52 -6.03 -1.25 -2.82
N GLY A 53 -6.77 -0.19 -2.49
CA GLY A 53 -6.95 1.00 -3.34
C GLY A 53 -7.46 0.64 -4.73
N THR A 54 -6.76 1.10 -5.76
CA THR A 54 -7.04 0.82 -7.17
C THR A 54 -6.42 -0.50 -7.66
N ALA A 55 -6.00 -1.39 -6.74
CA ALA A 55 -5.52 -2.75 -6.98
C ALA A 55 -4.20 -2.87 -7.78
N ASP A 56 -3.36 -1.86 -7.80
CA ASP A 56 -2.09 -1.91 -8.54
C ASP A 56 -1.14 -3.01 -8.04
N LEU A 57 -1.03 -3.19 -6.70
CA LEU A 57 -0.20 -4.26 -6.15
C LEU A 57 -0.79 -5.63 -6.45
N THR A 58 -2.11 -5.78 -6.31
CA THR A 58 -2.84 -6.99 -6.67
C THR A 58 -2.61 -7.36 -8.14
N ILE A 59 -2.69 -6.41 -9.08
CA ILE A 59 -2.41 -6.67 -10.49
C ILE A 59 -0.97 -7.17 -10.71
N GLU A 60 0.01 -6.64 -9.98
CA GLU A 60 1.40 -7.12 -10.08
C GLU A 60 1.55 -8.53 -9.47
N MET A 61 0.85 -8.85 -8.37
CA MET A 61 0.78 -10.22 -7.82
C MET A 61 0.21 -11.21 -8.82
N LEU A 62 -0.87 -10.84 -9.52
CA LEU A 62 -1.49 -11.65 -10.56
C LEU A 62 -0.56 -11.86 -11.77
N ARG A 63 0.12 -10.78 -12.19
CA ARG A 63 1.08 -10.83 -13.30
C ARG A 63 2.22 -11.80 -13.03
N SER A 64 2.73 -11.79 -11.82
CA SER A 64 3.88 -12.61 -11.39
C SER A 64 3.50 -14.04 -10.99
N GLY A 65 2.20 -14.35 -10.85
CA GLY A 65 1.72 -15.64 -10.35
C GLY A 65 2.03 -15.90 -8.88
N LYS A 66 2.32 -14.85 -8.09
CA LYS A 66 2.67 -14.97 -6.67
C LYS A 66 1.47 -15.27 -5.77
N ALA A 67 0.25 -14.97 -6.21
CA ALA A 67 -0.98 -15.22 -5.50
C ALA A 67 -1.97 -16.01 -6.38
N GLN A 68 -2.64 -17.01 -5.82
CA GLN A 68 -3.73 -17.73 -6.51
C GLN A 68 -5.09 -17.08 -6.21
N ARG A 69 -5.29 -16.59 -5.01
CA ARG A 69 -6.46 -15.86 -4.55
C ARG A 69 -6.05 -14.62 -3.78
N VAL A 70 -6.76 -13.52 -4.00
CA VAL A 70 -6.52 -12.26 -3.28
C VAL A 70 -7.84 -11.77 -2.67
N THR A 71 -7.82 -11.47 -1.38
CA THR A 71 -8.84 -10.66 -0.73
C THR A 71 -8.24 -9.29 -0.49
N GLY A 72 -8.89 -8.24 -0.98
CA GLY A 72 -8.47 -6.87 -0.76
C GLY A 72 -9.42 -6.12 0.14
N ILE A 73 -8.90 -5.34 1.07
CA ILE A 73 -9.70 -4.45 1.91
C ILE A 73 -9.31 -2.99 1.71
N ASP A 74 -10.31 -2.10 1.76
CA ASP A 74 -10.10 -0.66 1.75
C ASP A 74 -11.26 0.05 2.45
N LEU A 75 -11.03 1.29 2.91
CA LEU A 75 -12.05 2.19 3.44
C LEU A 75 -12.73 3.01 2.33
N SER A 76 -12.15 3.10 1.14
CA SER A 76 -12.67 3.83 0.00
C SER A 76 -13.37 2.88 -0.99
N GLU A 77 -14.69 2.98 -1.07
CA GLU A 77 -15.48 2.22 -2.06
C GLU A 77 -15.16 2.66 -3.49
N GLN A 78 -14.89 3.94 -3.71
CA GLN A 78 -14.54 4.49 -5.02
C GLN A 78 -13.19 3.94 -5.53
N MET A 79 -12.18 3.85 -4.66
CA MET A 79 -10.91 3.22 -5.01
C MET A 79 -11.09 1.77 -5.41
N MET A 80 -11.86 1.01 -4.61
CA MET A 80 -12.16 -0.40 -4.91
C MET A 80 -12.95 -0.57 -6.20
N ALA A 81 -13.89 0.34 -6.52
CA ALA A 81 -14.63 0.30 -7.78
C ALA A 81 -13.70 0.44 -8.99
N ILE A 82 -12.74 1.37 -8.93
CA ILE A 82 -11.70 1.52 -9.97
C ILE A 82 -10.82 0.26 -10.02
N GLY A 83 -10.43 -0.27 -8.88
CA GLY A 83 -9.64 -1.51 -8.77
C GLY A 83 -10.32 -2.69 -9.45
N LYS A 84 -11.63 -2.89 -9.23
CA LYS A 84 -12.43 -3.92 -9.91
C LYS A 84 -12.38 -3.78 -11.43
N GLN A 85 -12.62 -2.59 -11.94
CA GLN A 85 -12.57 -2.30 -13.39
C GLN A 85 -11.18 -2.56 -13.99
N LYS A 86 -10.11 -2.21 -13.27
CA LYS A 86 -8.73 -2.46 -13.72
C LYS A 86 -8.41 -3.94 -13.79
N ILE A 87 -8.85 -4.71 -12.80
CA ILE A 87 -8.67 -6.17 -12.77
C ILE A 87 -9.44 -6.83 -13.91
N GLU A 88 -10.69 -6.47 -14.13
CA GLU A 88 -11.48 -6.98 -15.26
C GLU A 88 -10.79 -6.72 -16.60
N LYS A 89 -10.32 -5.49 -16.83
CA LYS A 89 -9.55 -5.14 -18.05
C LYS A 89 -8.28 -5.97 -18.17
N TYR A 90 -7.57 -6.18 -17.07
CA TYR A 90 -6.35 -6.98 -17.05
C TYR A 90 -6.63 -8.44 -17.40
N GLN A 91 -7.69 -9.03 -16.86
CA GLN A 91 -8.11 -10.41 -17.14
C GLN A 91 -8.49 -10.60 -18.62
N ILE A 92 -9.30 -9.72 -19.17
CA ILE A 92 -9.72 -9.74 -20.59
C ILE A 92 -8.49 -9.64 -21.51
N SER A 93 -7.58 -8.70 -21.24
CA SER A 93 -6.42 -8.43 -22.12
C SER A 93 -5.39 -9.56 -22.13
N ASN A 94 -5.33 -10.38 -21.12
CA ASN A 94 -4.29 -11.42 -20.99
C ASN A 94 -4.80 -12.85 -21.17
N HIS A 95 -6.07 -13.04 -21.54
CA HIS A 95 -6.72 -14.37 -21.68
C HIS A 95 -6.48 -15.30 -20.46
N LYS A 96 -6.20 -14.73 -19.31
CA LYS A 96 -5.95 -15.47 -18.07
C LYS A 96 -7.25 -15.65 -17.31
N SER A 97 -8.14 -16.49 -17.82
CA SER A 97 -9.39 -16.89 -17.14
C SER A 97 -9.19 -17.66 -15.82
N GLN A 98 -7.96 -17.96 -15.43
CA GLN A 98 -7.65 -18.74 -14.22
C GLN A 98 -7.53 -17.93 -12.94
N ILE A 99 -7.62 -16.59 -12.99
CA ILE A 99 -7.56 -15.77 -11.79
C ILE A 99 -9.00 -15.37 -11.40
N THR A 100 -9.77 -16.34 -10.97
CA THR A 100 -11.21 -16.18 -10.70
C THR A 100 -11.53 -15.71 -9.29
N ASN A 101 -10.54 -15.53 -8.38
CA ASN A 101 -10.82 -15.36 -6.97
C ASN A 101 -10.20 -14.08 -6.39
N ILE A 102 -10.69 -12.91 -6.85
CA ILE A 102 -10.41 -11.65 -6.18
C ILE A 102 -11.69 -11.18 -5.51
N GLN A 103 -11.60 -10.99 -4.20
CA GLN A 103 -12.67 -10.46 -3.38
C GLN A 103 -12.30 -9.08 -2.87
N PHE A 104 -13.22 -8.11 -2.99
CA PHE A 104 -13.10 -6.79 -2.40
C PHE A 104 -14.05 -6.69 -1.21
N VAL A 105 -13.53 -6.27 -0.07
CA VAL A 105 -14.28 -6.12 1.17
C VAL A 105 -14.08 -4.70 1.71
N HIS A 106 -15.17 -3.97 1.91
CA HIS A 106 -15.12 -2.68 2.58
C HIS A 106 -14.86 -2.90 4.07
N ALA A 107 -13.64 -2.61 4.53
CA ALA A 107 -13.24 -2.88 5.91
C ALA A 107 -12.10 -1.95 6.35
N ASN A 108 -12.01 -1.76 7.67
CA ASN A 108 -10.92 -1.04 8.31
C ASN A 108 -9.78 -2.02 8.65
N ALA A 109 -8.55 -1.66 8.27
CA ALA A 109 -7.34 -2.41 8.59
C ALA A 109 -7.10 -2.61 10.10
N GLN A 110 -7.68 -1.79 10.95
CA GLN A 110 -7.55 -1.88 12.41
C GLN A 110 -8.62 -2.81 13.05
N HIS A 111 -9.62 -3.26 12.28
CA HIS A 111 -10.67 -4.18 12.71
C HIS A 111 -11.13 -5.00 11.51
N MET A 112 -10.35 -6.01 11.15
CA MET A 112 -10.62 -6.80 9.96
C MET A 112 -11.69 -7.88 10.22
N PRO A 113 -12.70 -8.03 9.34
CA PRO A 113 -13.78 -8.99 9.51
C PRO A 113 -13.38 -10.43 9.10
N PHE A 114 -12.19 -10.86 9.52
CA PHE A 114 -11.64 -12.17 9.19
C PHE A 114 -11.27 -12.92 10.48
N ALA A 115 -11.36 -14.23 10.42
CA ALA A 115 -10.90 -15.10 11.50
C ALA A 115 -9.37 -15.07 11.59
N ASP A 116 -8.83 -15.46 12.74
CA ASP A 116 -7.40 -15.66 12.93
C ASP A 116 -6.85 -16.67 11.91
N HIS A 117 -5.61 -16.46 11.47
CA HIS A 117 -4.90 -17.42 10.60
C HIS A 117 -5.61 -17.72 9.27
N SER A 118 -6.27 -16.72 8.68
CA SER A 118 -7.05 -16.89 7.43
C SER A 118 -6.22 -16.78 6.15
N PHE A 119 -5.04 -16.16 6.22
CA PHE A 119 -4.24 -15.83 5.03
C PHE A 119 -2.82 -16.37 5.11
N ASP A 120 -2.27 -16.80 3.96
CA ASP A 120 -0.89 -17.30 3.84
C ASP A 120 0.13 -16.16 3.79
N ALA A 121 -0.28 -15.03 3.23
CA ALA A 121 0.50 -13.79 3.18
C ALA A 121 -0.39 -12.56 3.32
N VAL A 122 0.19 -11.49 3.85
CA VAL A 122 -0.47 -10.18 3.97
C VAL A 122 0.40 -9.14 3.28
N THR A 123 -0.22 -8.26 2.49
CA THR A 123 0.46 -7.14 1.83
C THR A 123 -0.20 -5.82 2.17
N CYS A 124 0.58 -4.73 2.13
CA CYS A 124 0.06 -3.37 2.20
C CYS A 124 1.00 -2.45 1.41
N ALA A 125 0.48 -1.72 0.43
CA ALA A 125 1.27 -0.75 -0.32
C ALA A 125 0.74 0.67 -0.12
N PHE A 126 1.56 1.53 0.49
CA PHE A 126 1.25 2.95 0.75
C PHE A 126 0.00 3.17 1.61
N GLY A 127 -0.35 2.17 2.43
CA GLY A 127 -1.54 2.19 3.29
C GLY A 127 -1.23 2.50 4.76
N CYS A 128 -0.13 1.97 5.29
CA CYS A 128 0.16 1.98 6.74
C CYS A 128 0.23 3.40 7.34
N ARG A 129 0.76 4.36 6.60
CA ARG A 129 0.84 5.77 7.07
C ARG A 129 -0.52 6.44 7.25
N ASN A 130 -1.58 5.84 6.71
CA ASN A 130 -2.95 6.34 6.79
C ASN A 130 -3.76 5.68 7.93
N PHE A 131 -3.19 4.70 8.62
CA PHE A 131 -3.86 4.10 9.78
C PHE A 131 -3.93 5.12 10.92
N GLN A 132 -5.06 5.19 11.63
CA GLN A 132 -5.19 6.03 12.81
C GLN A 132 -4.27 5.56 13.95
N ASN A 133 -4.22 4.24 14.12
CA ASN A 133 -3.34 3.56 15.03
C ASN A 133 -2.57 2.48 14.23
N LEU A 134 -1.29 2.71 14.04
CA LEU A 134 -0.41 1.82 13.29
C LEU A 134 -0.32 0.46 13.98
N ASP A 135 -0.17 0.44 15.30
CA ASP A 135 0.02 -0.78 16.08
C ASP A 135 -1.21 -1.70 16.03
N GLU A 136 -2.43 -1.11 16.09
CA GLU A 136 -3.66 -1.88 15.88
C GLU A 136 -3.72 -2.52 14.49
N GLY A 137 -3.40 -1.74 13.44
CA GLY A 137 -3.39 -2.26 12.08
C GLY A 137 -2.37 -3.38 11.88
N LEU A 138 -1.16 -3.24 12.43
CA LEU A 138 -0.13 -4.27 12.37
C LEU A 138 -0.51 -5.51 13.19
N SER A 139 -1.13 -5.33 14.36
CA SER A 139 -1.63 -6.43 15.19
C SER A 139 -2.74 -7.22 14.48
N GLU A 140 -3.64 -6.55 13.77
CA GLU A 140 -4.67 -7.19 12.96
C GLU A 140 -4.05 -7.97 11.76
N MET A 141 -3.06 -7.37 11.06
CA MET A 141 -2.31 -8.10 10.03
C MET A 141 -1.63 -9.35 10.59
N TYR A 142 -1.05 -9.26 11.79
CA TYR A 142 -0.47 -10.40 12.48
C TYR A 142 -1.53 -11.44 12.84
N ARG A 143 -2.68 -11.02 13.39
CA ARG A 143 -3.77 -11.91 13.81
C ARG A 143 -4.27 -12.77 12.64
N VAL A 144 -4.56 -12.15 11.52
CA VAL A 144 -5.15 -12.82 10.34
C VAL A 144 -4.14 -13.65 9.54
N LEU A 145 -2.85 -13.43 9.73
CA LEU A 145 -1.78 -14.17 9.08
C LEU A 145 -1.61 -15.53 9.75
N ARG A 146 -1.43 -16.60 8.97
CA ARG A 146 -1.14 -17.96 9.46
C ARG A 146 0.25 -18.05 10.08
N PRO A 147 0.48 -18.95 11.03
CA PRO A 147 1.83 -19.28 11.48
C PRO A 147 2.73 -19.65 10.29
N GLY A 148 3.93 -19.08 10.24
CA GLY A 148 4.85 -19.24 9.12
C GLY A 148 4.53 -18.37 7.90
N GLY A 149 3.44 -17.61 7.93
CA GLY A 149 3.09 -16.64 6.89
C GLY A 149 3.97 -15.40 6.94
N GLN A 150 3.99 -14.63 5.85
CA GLN A 150 4.81 -13.42 5.73
C GLN A 150 3.95 -12.18 5.48
N VAL A 151 4.25 -11.10 6.18
CA VAL A 151 3.79 -9.75 5.83
C VAL A 151 4.80 -9.07 4.92
N THR A 152 4.32 -8.36 3.89
CA THR A 152 5.17 -7.58 2.98
C THR A 152 4.56 -6.20 2.80
N ILE A 153 5.24 -5.15 3.26
CA ILE A 153 4.74 -3.78 3.27
C ILE A 153 5.63 -2.90 2.40
N LEU A 154 5.01 -2.12 1.52
CA LEU A 154 5.66 -1.06 0.76
C LEU A 154 5.18 0.29 1.29
N GLU A 155 6.10 1.13 1.75
CA GLU A 155 5.70 2.45 2.23
C GLU A 155 6.73 3.52 1.84
N PHE A 156 6.29 4.76 1.80
CA PHE A 156 7.19 5.89 1.63
C PHE A 156 8.13 5.99 2.83
N SER A 157 9.34 6.42 2.54
CA SER A 157 10.36 6.71 3.55
C SER A 157 11.04 8.02 3.22
N TYR A 158 11.83 8.53 4.16
CA TYR A 158 12.52 9.77 4.00
C TYR A 158 14.01 9.52 3.78
N PRO A 159 14.61 10.00 2.69
CA PRO A 159 16.01 9.70 2.35
C PRO A 159 16.98 10.06 3.47
N SER A 160 17.88 9.15 3.80
CA SER A 160 18.92 9.38 4.81
C SER A 160 20.10 10.21 4.26
N ASN A 161 20.40 10.08 2.96
CA ASN A 161 21.45 10.85 2.31
C ASN A 161 21.06 12.34 2.20
N PRO A 162 21.87 13.29 2.71
CA PRO A 162 21.51 14.71 2.75
C PRO A 162 21.27 15.34 1.36
N PHE A 163 22.04 14.94 0.36
CA PHE A 163 21.88 15.45 -1.01
C PHE A 163 20.55 14.96 -1.62
N VAL A 164 20.27 13.66 -1.52
CA VAL A 164 19.00 13.09 -2.00
C VAL A 164 17.82 13.73 -1.27
N ARG A 165 17.97 13.96 0.03
CA ARG A 165 16.97 14.62 0.89
C ARG A 165 16.68 16.05 0.39
N ALA A 166 17.70 16.83 0.09
CA ALA A 166 17.52 18.18 -0.41
C ALA A 166 16.75 18.21 -1.73
N VAL A 167 17.07 17.31 -2.67
CA VAL A 167 16.35 17.15 -3.93
C VAL A 167 14.91 16.70 -3.71
N TYR A 168 14.71 15.74 -2.81
CA TYR A 168 13.39 15.23 -2.42
C TYR A 168 12.53 16.35 -1.81
N ASP A 169 13.07 17.12 -0.88
CA ASP A 169 12.36 18.24 -0.25
C ASP A 169 12.00 19.35 -1.26
N LEU A 170 12.90 19.66 -2.18
CA LEU A 170 12.63 20.61 -3.27
C LEU A 170 11.46 20.13 -4.12
N TYR A 171 11.48 18.83 -4.50
CA TYR A 171 10.42 18.22 -5.29
C TYR A 171 9.08 18.23 -4.55
N PHE A 172 9.05 17.77 -3.30
CA PHE A 172 7.83 17.65 -2.50
C PHE A 172 7.26 19.01 -2.05
N THR A 173 8.10 20.03 -1.89
CA THR A 173 7.68 21.36 -1.42
C THR A 173 7.21 22.25 -2.56
N HIS A 174 7.83 22.16 -3.73
CA HIS A 174 7.58 23.11 -4.83
C HIS A 174 6.96 22.48 -6.07
N ILE A 175 7.45 21.31 -6.49
CA ILE A 175 7.02 20.68 -7.74
C ILE A 175 5.69 19.95 -7.57
N LEU A 176 5.62 19.07 -6.56
CA LEU A 176 4.44 18.24 -6.29
C LEU A 176 3.15 19.07 -6.07
N PRO A 177 3.14 20.12 -5.22
CA PRO A 177 1.94 20.93 -5.05
C PRO A 177 1.53 21.71 -6.30
N THR A 178 2.49 22.09 -7.13
CA THR A 178 2.22 22.82 -8.38
C THR A 178 1.54 21.91 -9.40
N ILE A 179 2.07 20.70 -9.62
CA ILE A 179 1.43 19.68 -10.48
C ILE A 179 0.07 19.30 -9.94
N GLY A 180 -0.04 19.10 -8.63
CA GLY A 180 -1.30 18.76 -7.98
C GLY A 180 -2.41 19.80 -8.19
N ARG A 181 -2.08 21.09 -8.16
CA ARG A 181 -3.04 22.17 -8.45
C ARG A 181 -3.55 22.12 -9.89
N ILE A 182 -2.67 21.78 -10.83
CA ILE A 182 -3.00 21.77 -12.27
C ILE A 182 -3.87 20.57 -12.61
N VAL A 183 -3.58 19.39 -12.03
CA VAL A 183 -4.18 18.12 -12.46
C VAL A 183 -5.43 17.74 -11.64
N SER A 184 -5.38 17.83 -10.30
CA SER A 184 -6.49 17.33 -9.45
C SER A 184 -7.44 18.40 -8.95
N ARG A 185 -7.08 19.69 -9.03
CA ARG A 185 -7.76 20.81 -8.37
C ARG A 185 -7.95 20.66 -6.84
N ASP A 186 -7.44 19.58 -6.24
CA ASP A 186 -7.50 19.32 -4.79
C ASP A 186 -6.15 19.59 -4.13
N LYS A 187 -6.04 20.74 -3.46
CA LYS A 187 -4.83 21.15 -2.74
C LYS A 187 -4.62 20.34 -1.45
N THR A 188 -5.69 19.77 -0.89
CA THR A 188 -5.65 19.13 0.43
C THR A 188 -4.96 17.78 0.38
N ALA A 189 -5.17 16.99 -0.68
CA ALA A 189 -4.59 15.67 -0.84
C ALA A 189 -3.05 15.69 -0.90
N TYR A 190 -2.45 16.69 -1.57
CA TYR A 190 -0.98 16.79 -1.68
C TYR A 190 -0.34 17.32 -0.40
N THR A 191 -1.01 18.26 0.27
CA THR A 191 -0.56 18.69 1.60
C THR A 191 -0.61 17.54 2.60
N TYR A 192 -1.68 16.72 2.52
CA TYR A 192 -1.80 15.51 3.31
C TYR A 192 -0.68 14.51 3.01
N LEU A 193 -0.40 14.21 1.72
CA LEU A 193 0.68 13.31 1.33
C LEU A 193 2.03 13.74 1.91
N ASN A 194 2.41 15.00 1.71
CA ASN A 194 3.67 15.53 2.23
C ASN A 194 3.75 15.40 3.76
N ARG A 195 2.68 15.79 4.46
CA ARG A 195 2.62 15.71 5.91
C ARG A 195 2.69 14.27 6.40
N SER A 196 1.90 13.36 5.81
CA SER A 196 1.84 11.96 6.23
C SER A 196 3.17 11.24 6.03
N VAL A 197 3.88 11.50 4.91
CA VAL A 197 5.20 10.91 4.66
C VAL A 197 6.24 11.44 5.67
N LYS A 198 6.25 12.75 5.96
CA LYS A 198 7.22 13.34 6.91
C LYS A 198 7.00 12.92 8.36
N SER A 199 5.76 12.66 8.75
CA SER A 199 5.41 12.27 10.12
C SER A 199 5.42 10.76 10.35
N PHE A 200 5.48 9.96 9.29
CA PHE A 200 5.47 8.51 9.40
C PHE A 200 6.82 7.97 9.84
N CYS A 201 6.82 6.94 10.69
CA CYS A 201 8.02 6.21 11.07
C CYS A 201 8.54 5.36 9.91
N TRP A 202 9.83 5.29 9.72
CA TRP A 202 10.46 4.50 8.66
C TRP A 202 11.77 3.84 9.12
N GLY A 203 12.26 2.87 8.34
CA GLY A 203 13.49 2.13 8.64
C GLY A 203 13.35 1.35 9.94
N GLU A 204 14.35 1.45 10.83
CA GLU A 204 14.36 0.71 12.09
C GLU A 204 13.20 1.09 13.02
N ALA A 205 12.74 2.34 12.99
CA ALA A 205 11.58 2.74 13.79
C ALA A 205 10.31 1.96 13.40
N PHE A 206 10.07 1.74 12.10
CA PHE A 206 8.95 0.92 11.64
C PHE A 206 9.15 -0.57 11.96
N VAL A 207 10.39 -1.07 11.89
CA VAL A 207 10.74 -2.44 12.30
C VAL A 207 10.39 -2.70 13.77
N GLN A 208 10.57 -1.72 14.66
CA GLN A 208 10.17 -1.85 16.07
C GLN A 208 8.65 -2.04 16.23
N HIS A 209 7.83 -1.34 15.44
CA HIS A 209 6.37 -1.57 15.44
C HIS A 209 6.02 -2.98 14.96
N LEU A 210 6.73 -3.52 13.96
CA LEU A 210 6.53 -4.91 13.52
C LEU A 210 6.86 -5.90 14.65
N ARG A 211 7.97 -5.70 15.37
CA ARG A 211 8.33 -6.54 16.53
C ARG A 211 7.30 -6.46 17.65
N GLN A 212 6.81 -5.27 17.96
CA GLN A 212 5.78 -5.04 18.98
C GLN A 212 4.45 -5.73 18.62
N ALA A 213 4.11 -5.79 17.34
CA ALA A 213 2.93 -6.53 16.85
C ALA A 213 3.11 -8.06 16.89
N GLY A 214 4.31 -8.57 17.22
CA GLY A 214 4.62 -9.99 17.35
C GLY A 214 5.34 -10.61 16.15
N PHE A 215 5.60 -9.85 15.09
CA PHE A 215 6.31 -10.35 13.92
C PHE A 215 7.78 -10.69 14.22
N GLN A 216 8.25 -11.79 13.63
CA GLN A 216 9.61 -12.28 13.73
C GLN A 216 10.44 -11.89 12.51
N GLU A 217 11.76 -11.79 12.72
CA GLU A 217 12.75 -11.50 11.69
C GLU A 217 12.38 -10.31 10.78
N PRO A 218 11.88 -9.18 11.34
CA PRO A 218 11.54 -8.04 10.51
C PRO A 218 12.80 -7.47 9.86
N SER A 219 12.71 -7.25 8.56
CA SER A 219 13.77 -6.67 7.76
C SER A 219 13.22 -5.58 6.83
N PHE A 220 14.10 -4.71 6.36
CA PHE A 220 13.69 -3.68 5.42
C PHE A 220 14.75 -3.43 4.34
N ARG A 221 14.27 -3.06 3.16
CA ARG A 221 15.10 -2.73 2.01
C ARG A 221 14.67 -1.40 1.41
N PRO A 222 15.50 -0.35 1.53
CA PRO A 222 15.26 0.93 0.88
C PRO A 222 15.29 0.80 -0.64
N LEU A 223 14.39 1.52 -1.32
CA LEU A 223 14.29 1.63 -2.77
C LEU A 223 14.53 3.07 -3.19
N THR A 224 15.11 3.26 -4.39
CA THR A 224 15.31 4.59 -4.99
C THR A 224 15.90 5.57 -3.97
N PHE A 225 17.09 5.26 -3.48
CA PHE A 225 17.82 6.08 -2.50
C PHE A 225 17.07 6.35 -1.18
N GLY A 226 16.12 5.49 -0.81
CA GLY A 226 15.35 5.61 0.43
C GLY A 226 14.08 6.44 0.31
N ILE A 227 13.56 6.69 -0.90
CA ILE A 227 12.25 7.36 -1.10
C ILE A 227 11.08 6.42 -0.77
N ALA A 228 11.25 5.14 -0.99
CA ALA A 228 10.33 4.10 -0.56
C ALA A 228 11.10 2.95 0.08
N THR A 229 10.43 2.15 0.89
CA THR A 229 11.04 1.01 1.57
C THR A 229 10.09 -0.17 1.54
N VAL A 230 10.63 -1.36 1.25
CA VAL A 230 9.93 -2.63 1.41
C VAL A 230 10.32 -3.22 2.74
N TYR A 231 9.33 -3.62 3.53
CA TYR A 231 9.48 -4.32 4.80
C TYR A 231 8.93 -5.73 4.66
N THR A 232 9.60 -6.69 5.26
CA THR A 232 9.14 -8.09 5.35
C THR A 232 9.31 -8.59 6.77
N ALA A 233 8.38 -9.42 7.23
CA ALA A 233 8.47 -10.09 8.51
C ALA A 233 7.59 -11.34 8.51
N THR A 234 7.85 -12.30 9.38
CA THR A 234 7.13 -13.56 9.50
C THR A 234 6.32 -13.65 10.80
N LYS A 235 5.29 -14.49 10.79
CA LYS A 235 4.55 -14.85 11.99
C LYS A 235 5.04 -16.14 12.57
#